data_9c54c93fbddd672794e0f7fce165de24
#
_entry.id   9c54c93fbddd672794e0f7fce165de24
#
_cell.length_a   1.000
_cell.length_b   1.000
_cell.length_c   1.000
_cell.angle_alpha   90.00
_cell.angle_beta   90.00
_cell.angle_gamma   90.00
#
_symmetry.space_group_name_H-M   'P 1'
#
loop_
_entity.id
_entity.type
_entity.pdbx_description
1 polymer ?
#
loop_
_entity_poly.entity_id
_entity_poly.type
_entity_poly.pdbx_seq_one_letter_code
_entity_poly.pdbx_strand_id
1 'polypeptide(L)'
;SIKDGFQVWVEGESNDSKHKKINNVLEDLPTSFPNIDYDVVNQDVALYIYTSGTTGDPKAATITHKRLRMMLLGFVSAIVPKKSDRIYNVLPLYHSAGGIVAVGIALTTGASLVLKRKFSVNEFWEDVSKYQVTIFQYIGELCRYLLNAPQHEHENKHKLRIATGNGLRPDIWDTFKERFNIKKIIEFYGATEGNISLINYDGKSGAIGRIPGYLKSMLNVEIVKFDVEKEEPIRNEEGFCIPCEIGEVGEAIGEIQVDAGGFDGYVDKQATQKKILTNVFENGDQWFRSGDLLSCDKDGYYYFVDRIGDTFRWKGENVATSEVAHAFKGIDGIEEVNVYGVVIPGNDGKAGMAALVTKNDINFENLFNNLKGSLPSYAMPLLLRVKKEIEITGTFKHKKVDLVKEGFNPEEVSDPLYLADNDNSTFIKLDTNLYQKLMNQKIRL
;
A
#
# COMPACT_ATOMS: atom_id res chain seq x y z
N SER A 1 -4.27 12.61 25.63
CA SER A 1 -5.21 13.23 26.59
C SER A 1 -6.11 14.20 25.84
N ILE A 2 -7.42 14.02 25.95
CA ILE A 2 -8.41 14.96 25.38
C ILE A 2 -8.32 16.23 26.22
N LYS A 3 -8.18 17.41 25.56
CA LYS A 3 -8.14 18.70 26.25
C LYS A 3 -9.44 18.92 27.02
N ASP A 4 -9.37 19.54 28.20
CA ASP A 4 -10.54 19.92 28.98
C ASP A 4 -11.51 20.77 28.15
N GLY A 5 -12.81 20.47 28.25
CA GLY A 5 -13.88 21.18 27.53
C GLY A 5 -14.49 20.43 26.35
N PHE A 6 -13.92 19.30 25.91
CA PHE A 6 -14.57 18.47 24.90
C PHE A 6 -15.53 17.46 25.49
N GLN A 7 -16.67 17.28 24.84
CA GLN A 7 -17.65 16.27 25.18
C GLN A 7 -17.35 15.00 24.38
N VAL A 8 -17.12 13.88 25.08
CA VAL A 8 -16.87 12.58 24.45
C VAL A 8 -18.15 11.79 24.39
N TRP A 9 -18.53 11.36 23.21
CA TRP A 9 -19.67 10.49 22.94
C TRP A 9 -19.17 9.11 22.55
N VAL A 10 -19.73 8.07 23.14
CA VAL A 10 -19.33 6.67 22.93
C VAL A 10 -20.52 5.84 22.50
N GLU A 11 -20.34 5.04 21.45
CA GLU A 11 -21.24 3.96 21.08
C GLU A 11 -20.86 2.71 21.88
N GLY A 12 -21.84 2.12 22.58
CA GLY A 12 -21.61 0.95 23.45
C GLY A 12 -21.30 1.33 24.91
N GLU A 13 -20.58 0.44 25.61
CA GLU A 13 -20.22 0.62 27.01
C GLU A 13 -18.93 1.40 27.19
N SER A 14 -18.88 2.26 28.19
CA SER A 14 -17.70 3.00 28.62
C SER A 14 -17.59 2.96 30.14
N ASN A 15 -16.39 2.74 30.64
CA ASN A 15 -16.07 2.77 32.06
C ASN A 15 -15.83 4.19 32.60
N ASP A 16 -15.74 5.20 31.73
CA ASP A 16 -15.57 6.59 32.13
C ASP A 16 -16.93 7.28 32.21
N SER A 17 -17.30 7.71 33.42
CA SER A 17 -18.56 8.40 33.69
C SER A 17 -18.70 9.77 33.00
N LYS A 18 -17.60 10.35 32.50
CA LYS A 18 -17.60 11.59 31.73
C LYS A 18 -18.05 11.38 30.28
N HIS A 19 -18.04 10.14 29.80
CA HIS A 19 -18.46 9.81 28.44
C HIS A 19 -19.99 9.75 28.36
N LYS A 20 -20.56 10.36 27.33
CA LYS A 20 -21.98 10.26 27.03
C LYS A 20 -22.24 9.11 26.07
N LYS A 21 -23.24 8.29 26.34
CA LYS A 21 -23.67 7.23 25.42
C LYS A 21 -24.48 7.85 24.28
N ILE A 22 -24.01 7.77 23.06
CA ILE A 22 -24.67 8.36 21.90
C ILE A 22 -26.03 7.71 21.64
N ASN A 23 -26.16 6.40 21.87
CA ASN A 23 -27.40 5.65 21.66
C ASN A 23 -28.58 6.21 22.48
N ASN A 24 -28.32 6.67 23.70
CA ASN A 24 -29.39 7.24 24.57
C ASN A 24 -29.95 8.57 24.02
N VAL A 25 -29.23 9.23 23.12
CA VAL A 25 -29.63 10.53 22.56
C VAL A 25 -30.24 10.38 21.18
N LEU A 26 -29.80 9.37 20.42
CA LEU A 26 -30.25 9.16 19.03
C LEU A 26 -31.78 8.87 18.97
N GLU A 27 -32.32 8.18 19.97
CA GLU A 27 -33.74 7.84 20.01
C GLU A 27 -34.66 9.08 20.18
N ASP A 28 -34.11 10.13 20.83
CA ASP A 28 -34.84 11.37 21.11
C ASP A 28 -34.66 12.45 20.05
N LEU A 29 -33.77 12.21 19.06
CA LEU A 29 -33.51 13.19 18.00
C LEU A 29 -34.61 13.21 16.95
N PRO A 30 -34.98 14.41 16.43
CA PRO A 30 -35.90 14.53 15.31
C PRO A 30 -35.38 13.74 14.09
N THR A 31 -36.28 13.01 13.42
CA THR A 31 -35.98 12.32 12.17
C THR A 31 -36.01 13.26 10.95
N SER A 32 -36.41 14.52 11.12
CA SER A 32 -36.38 15.55 10.10
C SER A 32 -34.96 16.12 9.92
N PHE A 33 -34.64 16.54 8.72
CA PHE A 33 -33.40 17.25 8.42
C PHE A 33 -33.29 18.52 9.28
N PRO A 34 -32.17 18.75 10.01
CA PRO A 34 -31.99 19.99 10.75
C PRO A 34 -31.92 21.17 9.77
N ASN A 35 -32.49 22.31 10.16
CA ASN A 35 -32.28 23.55 9.42
C ASN A 35 -30.84 24.01 9.68
N ILE A 36 -29.97 23.89 8.68
CA ILE A 36 -28.56 24.28 8.77
C ILE A 36 -28.40 25.59 8.02
N ASP A 37 -28.13 26.66 8.74
CA ASP A 37 -27.84 27.98 8.19
C ASP A 37 -26.31 28.13 7.95
N TYR A 38 -25.78 27.28 7.10
CA TYR A 38 -24.36 27.27 6.73
C TYR A 38 -24.19 26.82 5.27
N ASP A 39 -23.59 27.68 4.47
CA ASP A 39 -23.24 27.37 3.10
C ASP A 39 -21.90 26.65 3.01
N VAL A 40 -21.94 25.37 2.70
CA VAL A 40 -20.73 24.58 2.47
C VAL A 40 -20.07 24.97 1.16
N VAL A 41 -18.81 25.38 1.21
CA VAL A 41 -18.03 25.72 0.02
C VAL A 41 -16.99 24.64 -0.32
N ASN A 42 -16.50 24.65 -1.56
CA ASN A 42 -15.55 23.65 -2.05
C ASN A 42 -14.26 23.55 -1.24
N GLN A 43 -13.82 24.66 -0.63
CA GLN A 43 -12.60 24.77 0.16
C GLN A 43 -12.76 24.25 1.60
N ASP A 44 -13.99 24.10 2.07
CA ASP A 44 -14.22 23.55 3.41
C ASP A 44 -13.70 22.13 3.52
N VAL A 45 -13.20 21.80 4.71
CA VAL A 45 -12.73 20.46 5.01
C VAL A 45 -13.91 19.52 5.17
N ALA A 46 -13.98 18.49 4.33
CA ALA A 46 -15.01 17.47 4.39
C ALA A 46 -14.63 16.34 5.35
N LEU A 47 -13.36 15.91 5.32
CA LEU A 47 -12.86 14.75 6.06
C LEU A 47 -11.41 14.95 6.52
N TYR A 48 -11.07 14.32 7.64
CA TYR A 48 -9.70 14.01 8.04
C TYR A 48 -9.48 12.51 7.96
N ILE A 49 -8.47 12.08 7.22
CA ILE A 49 -8.13 10.66 7.09
C ILE A 49 -6.73 10.45 7.66
N TYR A 50 -6.63 9.62 8.70
CA TYR A 50 -5.35 9.27 9.28
C TYR A 50 -4.61 8.28 8.37
N THR A 51 -3.39 8.65 7.98
CA THR A 51 -2.49 7.77 7.22
C THR A 51 -1.41 7.23 8.14
N SER A 52 -1.19 5.93 8.09
CA SER A 52 -0.04 5.32 8.76
C SER A 52 1.23 5.71 7.98
N GLY A 53 1.97 6.70 8.48
CA GLY A 53 3.30 6.99 7.96
C GLY A 53 4.24 5.80 8.19
N THR A 54 5.19 5.60 7.29
CA THR A 54 6.24 4.57 7.44
C THR A 54 7.20 4.87 8.60
N THR A 55 7.17 6.09 9.14
CA THR A 55 8.19 6.62 10.07
C THR A 55 7.62 7.35 11.29
N GLY A 56 6.49 6.93 11.86
CA GLY A 56 5.97 7.59 13.06
C GLY A 56 4.47 7.48 13.27
N ASP A 57 3.95 8.33 14.16
CA ASP A 57 2.52 8.38 14.49
C ASP A 57 1.66 8.70 13.25
N PRO A 58 0.43 8.16 13.17
CA PRO A 58 -0.50 8.45 12.10
C PRO A 58 -0.75 9.95 11.95
N LYS A 59 -0.72 10.45 10.72
CA LYS A 59 -0.94 11.86 10.39
C LYS A 59 -2.29 12.05 9.73
N ALA A 60 -3.02 13.09 10.11
CA ALA A 60 -4.31 13.43 9.54
C ALA A 60 -4.12 14.17 8.20
N ALA A 61 -4.45 13.49 7.11
CA ALA A 61 -4.55 14.11 5.79
C ALA A 61 -5.86 14.91 5.70
N THR A 62 -5.78 16.12 5.18
CA THR A 62 -6.93 16.99 4.97
C THR A 62 -7.58 16.69 3.63
N ILE A 63 -8.89 16.50 3.61
CA ILE A 63 -9.68 16.28 2.39
C ILE A 63 -10.76 17.35 2.31
N THR A 64 -10.64 18.29 1.38
CA THR A 64 -11.66 19.31 1.12
C THR A 64 -12.83 18.74 0.31
N HIS A 65 -13.97 19.42 0.32
CA HIS A 65 -15.11 19.04 -0.54
C HIS A 65 -14.74 19.04 -2.02
N LYS A 66 -13.89 19.98 -2.46
CA LYS A 66 -13.36 20.01 -3.84
C LYS A 66 -12.60 18.73 -4.16
N ARG A 67 -11.66 18.34 -3.30
CA ARG A 67 -10.85 17.14 -3.50
C ARG A 67 -11.70 15.87 -3.47
N LEU A 68 -12.62 15.75 -2.51
CA LEU A 68 -13.56 14.64 -2.43
C LEU A 68 -14.34 14.47 -3.73
N ARG A 69 -14.89 15.55 -4.28
CA ARG A 69 -15.62 15.55 -5.56
C ARG A 69 -14.74 15.12 -6.72
N MET A 70 -13.50 15.63 -6.81
CA MET A 70 -12.56 15.25 -7.87
C MET A 70 -12.24 13.76 -7.83
N MET A 71 -11.95 13.22 -6.63
CA MET A 71 -11.73 11.78 -6.45
C MET A 71 -12.95 10.97 -6.91
N LEU A 72 -14.15 11.32 -6.48
CA LEU A 72 -15.37 10.63 -6.86
C LEU A 72 -15.62 10.65 -8.37
N LEU A 73 -15.46 11.80 -9.02
CA LEU A 73 -15.60 11.92 -10.47
C LEU A 73 -14.60 11.04 -11.22
N GLY A 74 -13.34 10.98 -10.75
CA GLY A 74 -12.31 10.12 -11.32
C GLY A 74 -12.71 8.64 -11.24
N PHE A 75 -13.12 8.15 -10.07
CA PHE A 75 -13.53 6.76 -9.90
C PHE A 75 -14.82 6.41 -10.64
N VAL A 76 -15.83 7.30 -10.63
CA VAL A 76 -17.07 7.09 -11.38
C VAL A 76 -16.78 7.01 -12.88
N SER A 77 -15.92 7.87 -13.40
CA SER A 77 -15.51 7.85 -14.81
C SER A 77 -14.76 6.58 -15.19
N ALA A 78 -13.93 6.04 -14.27
CA ALA A 78 -13.15 4.84 -14.50
C ALA A 78 -13.98 3.56 -14.47
N ILE A 79 -14.83 3.44 -13.45
CA ILE A 79 -15.59 2.23 -13.17
C ILE A 79 -16.88 2.17 -13.98
N VAL A 80 -17.41 3.35 -14.36
CA VAL A 80 -18.71 3.51 -15.06
C VAL A 80 -19.80 2.69 -14.34
N PRO A 81 -20.03 3.00 -13.06
CA PRO A 81 -21.01 2.26 -12.27
C PRO A 81 -22.44 2.66 -12.68
N LYS A 82 -23.35 1.69 -12.52
CA LYS A 82 -24.76 1.85 -12.84
C LYS A 82 -25.59 1.83 -11.55
N LYS A 83 -26.78 2.43 -11.57
CA LYS A 83 -27.73 2.38 -10.45
C LYS A 83 -28.08 0.94 -10.04
N SER A 84 -28.03 -0.01 -10.99
CA SER A 84 -28.29 -1.43 -10.74
C SER A 84 -27.08 -2.18 -10.14
N ASP A 85 -25.92 -1.54 -10.02
CA ASP A 85 -24.74 -2.19 -9.45
C ASP A 85 -24.87 -2.37 -7.95
N ARG A 86 -24.18 -3.41 -7.46
CA ARG A 86 -24.06 -3.74 -6.05
C ARG A 86 -22.58 -3.86 -5.72
N ILE A 87 -22.11 -2.96 -4.88
CA ILE A 87 -20.69 -2.82 -4.53
C ILE A 87 -20.44 -3.55 -3.23
N TYR A 88 -19.54 -4.54 -3.25
CA TYR A 88 -19.11 -5.24 -2.05
C TYR A 88 -17.91 -4.55 -1.43
N ASN A 89 -18.06 -4.08 -0.20
CA ASN A 89 -17.02 -3.39 0.55
C ASN A 89 -16.81 -4.01 1.93
N VAL A 90 -15.60 -4.50 2.15
CA VAL A 90 -15.10 -5.05 3.42
C VAL A 90 -13.99 -4.19 4.01
N LEU A 91 -13.64 -3.10 3.31
CA LEU A 91 -12.57 -2.20 3.73
C LEU A 91 -13.09 -1.21 4.78
N PRO A 92 -12.22 -0.79 5.71
CA PRO A 92 -12.60 0.17 6.74
C PRO A 92 -13.14 1.48 6.15
N LEU A 93 -14.26 1.98 6.68
CA LEU A 93 -14.87 3.23 6.21
C LEU A 93 -14.04 4.47 6.54
N TYR A 94 -13.13 4.38 7.52
CA TYR A 94 -12.20 5.47 7.84
C TYR A 94 -11.03 5.57 6.86
N HIS A 95 -10.88 4.61 5.94
CA HIS A 95 -9.86 4.63 4.88
C HIS A 95 -10.46 5.08 3.55
N SER A 96 -9.68 5.81 2.72
CA SER A 96 -10.15 6.35 1.44
C SER A 96 -10.76 5.31 0.51
N ALA A 97 -10.17 4.11 0.41
CA ALA A 97 -10.70 3.05 -0.45
C ALA A 97 -12.10 2.58 -0.04
N GLY A 98 -12.36 2.37 1.24
CA GLY A 98 -13.69 1.98 1.74
C GLY A 98 -14.66 3.15 1.82
N GLY A 99 -14.24 4.26 2.47
CA GLY A 99 -15.12 5.38 2.78
C GLY A 99 -15.36 6.33 1.60
N ILE A 100 -14.31 6.64 0.80
CA ILE A 100 -14.48 7.54 -0.35
C ILE A 100 -14.85 6.74 -1.60
N VAL A 101 -14.06 5.74 -1.98
CA VAL A 101 -14.27 5.05 -3.25
C VAL A 101 -15.57 4.24 -3.23
N ALA A 102 -15.70 3.23 -2.37
CA ALA A 102 -16.86 2.34 -2.39
C ALA A 102 -18.16 3.06 -2.01
N VAL A 103 -18.16 3.79 -0.89
CA VAL A 103 -19.36 4.53 -0.42
C VAL A 103 -19.69 5.68 -1.37
N GLY A 104 -18.68 6.43 -1.81
CA GLY A 104 -18.89 7.57 -2.69
C GLY A 104 -19.42 7.18 -4.06
N ILE A 105 -18.98 6.07 -4.63
CA ILE A 105 -19.55 5.54 -5.88
C ILE A 105 -21.04 5.22 -5.68
N ALA A 106 -21.40 4.54 -4.59
CA ALA A 106 -22.78 4.21 -4.29
C ALA A 106 -23.65 5.47 -4.16
N LEU A 107 -23.20 6.46 -3.39
CA LEU A 107 -23.93 7.73 -3.20
C LEU A 107 -24.07 8.52 -4.50
N THR A 108 -23.03 8.58 -5.33
CA THR A 108 -23.02 9.38 -6.55
C THR A 108 -23.92 8.79 -7.65
N THR A 109 -24.03 7.46 -7.70
CA THR A 109 -24.72 6.76 -8.81
C THR A 109 -26.05 6.14 -8.43
N GLY A 110 -26.37 6.10 -7.13
CA GLY A 110 -27.53 5.38 -6.60
C GLY A 110 -27.37 3.87 -6.63
N ALA A 111 -26.15 3.35 -6.78
CA ALA A 111 -25.85 1.94 -6.64
C ALA A 111 -26.02 1.47 -5.18
N SER A 112 -26.22 0.16 -4.97
CA SER A 112 -26.33 -0.40 -3.65
C SER A 112 -24.97 -0.76 -3.08
N LEU A 113 -24.80 -0.60 -1.75
CA LEU A 113 -23.60 -1.00 -1.03
C LEU A 113 -23.88 -2.25 -0.18
N VAL A 114 -23.09 -3.28 -0.36
CA VAL A 114 -23.04 -4.47 0.51
C VAL A 114 -21.85 -4.28 1.44
N LEU A 115 -22.12 -3.91 2.68
CA LEU A 115 -21.13 -3.59 3.68
C LEU A 115 -20.96 -4.74 4.67
N LYS A 116 -19.73 -5.22 4.83
CA LYS A 116 -19.36 -6.25 5.82
C LYS A 116 -18.40 -5.65 6.85
N ARG A 117 -18.55 -6.06 8.10
CA ARG A 117 -17.66 -5.59 9.21
C ARG A 117 -16.24 -6.12 9.09
N LYS A 118 -16.05 -7.33 8.55
CA LYS A 118 -14.77 -8.00 8.37
C LYS A 118 -14.77 -8.78 7.06
N PHE A 119 -13.60 -8.90 6.47
CA PHE A 119 -13.35 -9.85 5.39
C PHE A 119 -13.33 -11.27 5.94
N SER A 120 -14.03 -12.17 5.26
CA SER A 120 -14.01 -13.62 5.52
C SER A 120 -13.89 -14.34 4.19
N VAL A 121 -12.80 -15.07 4.02
CA VAL A 121 -12.56 -15.88 2.82
C VAL A 121 -13.67 -16.92 2.63
N ASN A 122 -14.12 -17.52 3.72
CA ASN A 122 -15.14 -18.57 3.70
C ASN A 122 -16.54 -18.06 3.33
N GLU A 123 -16.87 -16.80 3.71
CA GLU A 123 -18.18 -16.21 3.44
C GLU A 123 -18.23 -15.42 2.12
N PHE A 124 -17.06 -15.07 1.55
CA PHE A 124 -16.98 -14.13 0.45
C PHE A 124 -17.83 -14.55 -0.75
N TRP A 125 -17.65 -15.75 -1.26
CA TRP A 125 -18.36 -16.21 -2.46
C TRP A 125 -19.84 -16.46 -2.22
N GLU A 126 -20.20 -16.87 -1.01
CA GLU A 126 -21.61 -16.95 -0.60
C GLU A 126 -22.27 -15.57 -0.60
N ASP A 127 -21.64 -14.58 0.03
CA ASP A 127 -22.13 -13.20 0.05
C ASP A 127 -22.23 -12.62 -1.37
N VAL A 128 -21.18 -12.78 -2.18
CA VAL A 128 -21.14 -12.28 -3.57
C VAL A 128 -22.27 -12.86 -4.41
N SER A 129 -22.56 -14.15 -4.25
CA SER A 129 -23.67 -14.83 -4.93
C SER A 129 -25.02 -14.38 -4.37
N LYS A 130 -25.21 -14.43 -3.03
CA LYS A 130 -26.46 -14.09 -2.34
C LYS A 130 -26.91 -12.67 -2.60
N TYR A 131 -26.00 -11.72 -2.49
CA TYR A 131 -26.29 -10.31 -2.70
C TYR A 131 -26.18 -9.87 -4.17
N GLN A 132 -25.87 -10.80 -5.08
CA GLN A 132 -25.73 -10.52 -6.51
C GLN A 132 -24.77 -9.37 -6.78
N VAL A 133 -23.61 -9.39 -6.15
CA VAL A 133 -22.57 -8.38 -6.24
C VAL A 133 -22.06 -8.25 -7.67
N THR A 134 -21.85 -7.00 -8.12
CA THR A 134 -21.37 -6.70 -9.48
C THR A 134 -20.01 -5.99 -9.48
N ILE A 135 -19.66 -5.33 -8.38
CA ILE A 135 -18.39 -4.62 -8.20
C ILE A 135 -17.79 -5.04 -6.86
N PHE A 136 -16.54 -5.48 -6.88
CA PHE A 136 -15.77 -5.81 -5.68
C PHE A 136 -14.70 -4.75 -5.44
N GLN A 137 -14.77 -4.04 -4.30
CA GLN A 137 -13.72 -3.13 -3.85
C GLN A 137 -12.70 -3.91 -3.04
N TYR A 138 -11.47 -4.02 -3.54
CA TYR A 138 -10.42 -4.84 -2.91
C TYR A 138 -9.19 -4.04 -2.47
N ILE A 139 -8.36 -4.70 -1.68
CA ILE A 139 -6.92 -4.48 -1.56
C ILE A 139 -6.26 -5.78 -2.01
N GLY A 140 -5.12 -5.71 -2.70
CA GLY A 140 -4.48 -6.86 -3.35
C GLY A 140 -4.28 -8.07 -2.44
N GLU A 141 -4.09 -7.85 -1.14
CA GLU A 141 -3.95 -8.92 -0.15
C GLU A 141 -5.24 -9.78 -0.02
N LEU A 142 -6.42 -9.17 -0.15
CA LEU A 142 -7.69 -9.92 -0.16
C LEU A 142 -7.77 -10.86 -1.37
N CYS A 143 -7.28 -10.41 -2.52
CA CYS A 143 -7.21 -11.23 -3.73
C CYS A 143 -6.27 -12.43 -3.53
N ARG A 144 -5.15 -12.24 -2.85
CA ARG A 144 -4.22 -13.32 -2.49
C ARG A 144 -4.88 -14.33 -1.54
N TYR A 145 -5.59 -13.88 -0.52
CA TYR A 145 -6.31 -14.79 0.39
C TYR A 145 -7.36 -15.62 -0.34
N LEU A 146 -8.12 -15.02 -1.26
CA LEU A 146 -9.10 -15.75 -2.07
C LEU A 146 -8.45 -16.80 -2.98
N LEU A 147 -7.28 -16.47 -3.57
CA LEU A 147 -6.54 -17.42 -4.40
C LEU A 147 -5.97 -18.61 -3.62
N ASN A 148 -5.50 -18.35 -2.39
CA ASN A 148 -4.93 -19.40 -1.53
C ASN A 148 -6.00 -20.30 -0.88
N ALA A 149 -7.27 -19.88 -0.95
CA ALA A 149 -8.37 -20.66 -0.40
C ALA A 149 -8.72 -21.87 -1.30
N PRO A 150 -9.25 -22.95 -0.71
CA PRO A 150 -9.84 -24.03 -1.47
C PRO A 150 -10.94 -23.53 -2.42
N GLN A 151 -11.21 -24.30 -3.47
CA GLN A 151 -12.27 -23.98 -4.41
C GLN A 151 -13.62 -23.93 -3.70
N HIS A 152 -14.43 -22.89 -4.01
CA HIS A 152 -15.75 -22.70 -3.45
C HIS A 152 -16.84 -22.92 -4.50
N GLU A 153 -17.95 -23.54 -4.14
CA GLU A 153 -19.04 -23.88 -5.09
C GLU A 153 -19.71 -22.65 -5.76
N HIS A 154 -19.61 -21.48 -5.15
CA HIS A 154 -20.16 -20.22 -5.69
C HIS A 154 -19.13 -19.33 -6.40
N GLU A 155 -17.83 -19.70 -6.44
CA GLU A 155 -16.78 -18.83 -6.98
C GLU A 155 -16.92 -18.51 -8.48
N ASN A 156 -17.74 -19.27 -9.21
CA ASN A 156 -18.07 -19.02 -10.62
C ASN A 156 -19.57 -18.81 -10.86
N LYS A 157 -20.38 -18.70 -9.77
CA LYS A 157 -21.84 -18.51 -9.84
C LYS A 157 -22.24 -17.08 -9.44
N HIS A 158 -21.50 -16.07 -9.90
CA HIS A 158 -21.68 -14.68 -9.51
C HIS A 158 -21.90 -13.74 -10.69
N LYS A 159 -22.22 -12.46 -10.38
CA LYS A 159 -22.40 -11.37 -11.35
C LYS A 159 -21.29 -10.33 -11.33
N LEU A 160 -20.15 -10.63 -10.72
CA LEU A 160 -19.01 -9.72 -10.69
C LEU A 160 -18.58 -9.37 -12.12
N ARG A 161 -18.66 -8.08 -12.44
CA ARG A 161 -18.19 -7.54 -13.72
C ARG A 161 -16.88 -6.76 -13.57
N ILE A 162 -16.64 -6.19 -12.37
CA ILE A 162 -15.44 -5.41 -12.07
C ILE A 162 -14.93 -5.79 -10.68
N ALA A 163 -13.62 -5.99 -10.58
CA ALA A 163 -12.87 -5.87 -9.35
C ALA A 163 -12.07 -4.56 -9.43
N THR A 164 -12.17 -3.70 -8.42
CA THR A 164 -11.44 -2.43 -8.38
C THR A 164 -10.74 -2.26 -7.04
N GLY A 165 -9.52 -1.77 -7.07
CA GLY A 165 -8.73 -1.63 -5.86
C GLY A 165 -7.30 -1.20 -6.13
N ASN A 166 -6.43 -1.48 -5.18
CA ASN A 166 -5.02 -1.19 -5.28
C ASN A 166 -4.18 -2.31 -4.66
N GLY A 167 -2.97 -2.47 -5.19
CA GLY A 167 -1.98 -3.42 -4.67
C GLY A 167 -2.19 -4.86 -5.11
N LEU A 168 -2.93 -5.11 -6.20
CA LEU A 168 -2.99 -6.42 -6.82
C LEU A 168 -1.65 -6.72 -7.49
N ARG A 169 -0.95 -7.70 -6.95
CA ARG A 169 0.38 -8.06 -7.42
C ARG A 169 0.35 -8.60 -8.85
N PRO A 170 1.34 -8.23 -9.70
CA PRO A 170 1.39 -8.69 -11.10
C PRO A 170 1.35 -10.21 -11.24
N ASP A 171 2.00 -10.90 -10.32
CA ASP A 171 2.17 -12.35 -10.33
C ASP A 171 0.88 -13.15 -10.08
N ILE A 172 -0.10 -12.56 -9.41
CA ILE A 172 -1.40 -13.21 -9.16
C ILE A 172 -2.53 -12.62 -10.01
N TRP A 173 -2.25 -11.58 -10.81
CA TRP A 173 -3.26 -10.83 -11.56
C TRP A 173 -4.08 -11.70 -12.50
N ASP A 174 -3.40 -12.39 -13.41
CA ASP A 174 -4.08 -13.20 -14.42
C ASP A 174 -4.72 -14.43 -13.78
N THR A 175 -4.06 -15.10 -12.84
CA THR A 175 -4.63 -16.23 -12.08
C THR A 175 -5.90 -15.83 -11.34
N PHE A 176 -5.92 -14.65 -10.71
CA PHE A 176 -7.10 -14.12 -10.01
C PHE A 176 -8.24 -13.84 -10.97
N LYS A 177 -7.95 -13.20 -12.10
CA LYS A 177 -8.92 -12.87 -13.13
C LYS A 177 -9.55 -14.12 -13.76
N GLU A 178 -8.72 -15.11 -14.09
CA GLU A 178 -9.14 -16.36 -14.75
C GLU A 178 -9.90 -17.27 -13.79
N ARG A 179 -9.33 -17.59 -12.60
CA ARG A 179 -9.99 -18.48 -11.65
C ARG A 179 -11.38 -18.02 -11.29
N PHE A 180 -11.55 -16.73 -11.06
CA PHE A 180 -12.83 -16.15 -10.61
C PHE A 180 -13.65 -15.54 -11.74
N ASN A 181 -13.29 -15.77 -13.01
CA ASN A 181 -14.00 -15.26 -14.19
C ASN A 181 -14.37 -13.76 -14.11
N ILE A 182 -13.44 -12.94 -13.62
CA ILE A 182 -13.63 -11.50 -13.47
C ILE A 182 -13.38 -10.83 -14.81
N LYS A 183 -14.38 -10.13 -15.35
CA LYS A 183 -14.29 -9.53 -16.70
C LYS A 183 -13.27 -8.41 -16.77
N LYS A 184 -13.19 -7.56 -15.75
CA LYS A 184 -12.32 -6.38 -15.73
C LYS A 184 -11.76 -6.13 -14.34
N ILE A 185 -10.45 -5.90 -14.28
CA ILE A 185 -9.77 -5.39 -13.09
C ILE A 185 -9.41 -3.94 -13.37
N ILE A 186 -9.78 -3.03 -12.46
CA ILE A 186 -9.43 -1.62 -12.50
C ILE A 186 -8.56 -1.33 -11.28
N GLU A 187 -7.27 -1.32 -11.51
CA GLU A 187 -6.29 -0.96 -10.48
C GLU A 187 -6.17 0.56 -10.43
N PHE A 188 -5.91 1.10 -9.24
CA PHE A 188 -5.63 2.51 -9.08
C PHE A 188 -4.49 2.72 -8.07
N TYR A 189 -3.81 3.83 -8.21
CA TYR A 189 -2.76 4.28 -7.31
C TYR A 189 -3.02 5.74 -6.92
N GLY A 190 -2.77 6.07 -5.67
CA GLY A 190 -2.84 7.43 -5.15
C GLY A 190 -2.53 7.51 -3.67
N ALA A 191 -1.98 8.64 -3.27
CA ALA A 191 -1.76 8.97 -1.87
C ALA A 191 -2.97 9.77 -1.33
N THR A 192 -3.42 9.43 -0.11
CA THR A 192 -4.55 10.12 0.51
C THR A 192 -4.29 11.61 0.67
N GLU A 193 -3.06 11.99 1.03
CA GLU A 193 -2.59 13.36 1.21
C GLU A 193 -2.10 14.04 -0.07
N GLY A 194 -1.79 13.27 -1.12
CA GLY A 194 -1.11 13.74 -2.31
C GLY A 194 -2.05 14.12 -3.46
N ASN A 195 -1.48 14.52 -4.58
CA ASN A 195 -2.19 14.91 -5.79
C ASN A 195 -1.97 13.97 -6.97
N ILE A 196 -1.18 12.90 -6.79
CA ILE A 196 -0.99 11.86 -7.81
C ILE A 196 -2.16 10.90 -7.76
N SER A 197 -2.82 10.70 -8.90
CA SER A 197 -3.87 9.72 -9.07
C SER A 197 -3.71 9.03 -10.42
N LEU A 198 -3.43 7.75 -10.39
CA LEU A 198 -3.25 6.92 -11.58
C LEU A 198 -4.32 5.85 -11.60
N ILE A 199 -4.91 5.57 -12.74
CA ILE A 199 -5.94 4.54 -12.91
C ILE A 199 -5.60 3.68 -14.13
N ASN A 200 -5.59 2.39 -13.94
CA ASN A 200 -5.42 1.39 -14.98
C ASN A 200 -6.79 1.03 -15.59
N TYR A 201 -7.25 1.84 -16.52
CA TYR A 201 -8.54 1.66 -17.19
C TYR A 201 -8.59 0.41 -18.07
N ASP A 202 -7.45 0.06 -18.65
CA ASP A 202 -7.37 -0.99 -19.66
C ASP A 202 -7.29 -2.38 -19.01
N GLY A 203 -7.00 -2.44 -17.71
CA GLY A 203 -6.77 -3.69 -16.99
C GLY A 203 -5.46 -4.38 -17.42
N LYS A 204 -4.43 -3.58 -17.75
CA LYS A 204 -3.09 -4.06 -18.07
C LYS A 204 -2.49 -4.76 -16.85
N SER A 205 -2.15 -6.02 -16.99
CA SER A 205 -1.58 -6.82 -15.89
C SER A 205 -0.34 -6.12 -15.30
N GLY A 206 -0.34 -5.95 -13.97
CA GLY A 206 0.76 -5.36 -13.20
C GLY A 206 0.87 -3.84 -13.23
N ALA A 207 0.19 -3.14 -14.14
CA ALA A 207 0.21 -1.69 -14.15
C ALA A 207 -0.72 -1.10 -13.07
N ILE A 208 -0.25 -0.06 -12.38
CA ILE A 208 -1.03 0.67 -11.36
C ILE A 208 -1.85 1.83 -11.96
N GLY A 209 -1.57 2.20 -13.21
CA GLY A 209 -2.31 3.22 -13.92
C GLY A 209 -1.70 3.56 -15.26
N ARG A 210 -2.39 4.42 -16.00
CA ARG A 210 -1.94 4.94 -17.28
C ARG A 210 -2.25 6.43 -17.41
N ILE A 211 -1.29 7.18 -17.91
CA ILE A 211 -1.52 8.56 -18.36
C ILE A 211 -1.35 8.58 -19.88
N PRO A 212 -2.46 8.63 -20.65
CA PRO A 212 -2.38 8.85 -22.08
C PRO A 212 -1.69 10.17 -22.40
N GLY A 213 -0.92 10.23 -23.50
CA GLY A 213 -0.12 11.40 -23.83
C GLY A 213 -0.91 12.72 -23.89
N TYR A 214 -2.19 12.69 -24.32
CA TYR A 214 -3.06 13.86 -24.37
C TYR A 214 -3.53 14.36 -22.99
N LEU A 215 -3.38 13.56 -21.92
CA LEU A 215 -3.68 13.95 -20.54
C LEU A 215 -2.43 14.32 -19.73
N LYS A 216 -1.23 14.15 -20.30
CA LYS A 216 0.02 14.36 -19.56
C LYS A 216 0.14 15.77 -18.99
N SER A 217 -0.22 16.79 -19.77
CA SER A 217 -0.20 18.20 -19.33
C SER A 217 -1.25 18.56 -18.28
N MET A 218 -2.31 17.76 -18.15
CA MET A 218 -3.37 17.99 -17.17
C MET A 218 -3.10 17.28 -15.84
N LEU A 219 -2.49 16.10 -15.90
CA LEU A 219 -2.23 15.28 -14.71
C LEU A 219 -0.86 15.51 -14.09
N ASN A 220 0.08 16.07 -14.86
CA ASN A 220 1.43 16.50 -14.43
C ASN A 220 2.07 15.60 -13.38
N VAL A 221 2.25 14.31 -13.75
CA VAL A 221 2.98 13.31 -12.95
C VAL A 221 4.27 13.01 -13.69
N GLU A 222 5.40 13.18 -13.01
CA GLU A 222 6.72 12.85 -13.54
C GLU A 222 7.43 11.85 -12.62
N ILE A 223 8.43 11.16 -13.19
CA ILE A 223 9.32 10.29 -12.44
C ILE A 223 10.72 10.90 -12.52
N VAL A 224 11.33 11.16 -11.38
CA VAL A 224 12.67 11.77 -11.30
C VAL A 224 13.68 10.77 -10.76
N LYS A 225 14.92 10.86 -11.27
CA LYS A 225 16.05 10.04 -10.80
C LYS A 225 16.24 10.22 -9.29
N PHE A 226 16.49 9.12 -8.60
CA PHE A 226 16.47 9.08 -7.15
C PHE A 226 17.71 8.39 -6.57
N ASP A 227 18.35 9.03 -5.61
CA ASP A 227 19.44 8.45 -4.81
C ASP A 227 18.85 7.78 -3.57
N VAL A 228 18.83 6.45 -3.54
CA VAL A 228 18.24 5.65 -2.46
C VAL A 228 19.01 5.81 -1.14
N GLU A 229 20.33 6.05 -1.19
CA GLU A 229 21.14 6.23 0.03
C GLU A 229 20.85 7.55 0.73
N LYS A 230 20.74 8.63 -0.06
CA LYS A 230 20.45 9.95 0.46
C LYS A 230 18.96 10.21 0.68
N GLU A 231 18.11 9.30 0.17
CA GLU A 231 16.66 9.45 0.13
C GLU A 231 16.22 10.77 -0.53
N GLU A 232 16.94 11.20 -1.59
CA GLU A 232 16.73 12.47 -2.28
C GLU A 232 16.72 12.29 -3.81
N PRO A 233 15.96 13.14 -4.55
CA PRO A 233 16.05 13.21 -6.00
C PRO A 233 17.42 13.70 -6.46
N ILE A 234 17.92 13.12 -7.55
CA ILE A 234 19.19 13.53 -8.18
C ILE A 234 18.95 14.81 -8.97
N ARG A 235 19.83 15.78 -8.76
CA ARG A 235 19.78 17.09 -9.41
C ARG A 235 20.97 17.30 -10.36
N ASN A 236 20.75 18.07 -11.42
CA ASN A 236 21.78 18.51 -12.34
C ASN A 236 22.64 19.66 -11.77
N GLU A 237 23.62 20.15 -12.53
CA GLU A 237 24.51 21.24 -12.12
C GLU A 237 23.77 22.57 -11.86
N GLU A 238 22.60 22.77 -12.48
CA GLU A 238 21.76 23.96 -12.30
C GLU A 238 20.84 23.83 -11.07
N GLY A 239 20.83 22.66 -10.41
CA GLY A 239 20.04 22.39 -9.21
C GLY A 239 18.63 21.87 -9.49
N PHE A 240 18.28 21.54 -10.73
CA PHE A 240 17.01 20.95 -11.10
C PHE A 240 17.03 19.42 -11.07
N CYS A 241 15.89 18.79 -10.78
CA CYS A 241 15.76 17.34 -10.80
C CYS A 241 15.89 16.79 -12.22
N ILE A 242 16.47 15.61 -12.34
CA ILE A 242 16.67 14.92 -13.62
C ILE A 242 15.49 13.95 -13.83
N PRO A 243 14.67 14.12 -14.89
CA PRO A 243 13.65 13.16 -15.25
C PRO A 243 14.23 11.78 -15.55
N CYS A 244 13.50 10.72 -15.23
CA CYS A 244 13.83 9.36 -15.63
C CYS A 244 13.54 9.14 -17.11
N GLU A 245 14.34 8.28 -17.73
CA GLU A 245 14.05 7.74 -19.05
C GLU A 245 12.94 6.68 -19.00
N ILE A 246 12.42 6.31 -20.18
CA ILE A 246 11.39 5.26 -20.27
C ILE A 246 11.94 3.95 -19.70
N GLY A 247 11.22 3.37 -18.75
CA GLY A 247 11.60 2.14 -18.05
C GLY A 247 12.55 2.35 -16.88
N GLU A 248 13.14 3.53 -16.71
CA GLU A 248 13.99 3.84 -15.55
C GLU A 248 13.14 4.01 -14.28
N VAL A 249 13.71 3.59 -13.15
CA VAL A 249 13.05 3.66 -11.84
C VAL A 249 13.44 4.95 -11.12
N GLY A 250 12.44 5.66 -10.60
CA GLY A 250 12.67 6.88 -9.81
C GLY A 250 11.48 7.24 -8.94
N GLU A 251 11.59 8.35 -8.19
CA GLU A 251 10.51 8.84 -7.36
C GLU A 251 9.40 9.47 -8.24
N ALA A 252 8.16 9.03 -8.02
CA ALA A 252 7.00 9.66 -8.66
C ALA A 252 6.66 10.95 -7.93
N ILE A 253 6.52 12.04 -8.68
CA ILE A 253 6.16 13.36 -8.18
C ILE A 253 4.98 13.93 -8.96
N GLY A 254 4.18 14.77 -8.29
CA GLY A 254 3.01 15.42 -8.91
C GLY A 254 3.07 16.93 -8.73
N GLU A 255 2.90 17.69 -9.82
CA GLU A 255 2.93 19.15 -9.77
C GLU A 255 1.84 19.72 -8.85
N ILE A 256 2.21 20.64 -7.97
CA ILE A 256 1.28 21.35 -7.10
C ILE A 256 0.86 22.63 -7.81
N GLN A 257 -0.30 22.58 -8.48
CA GLN A 257 -0.91 23.75 -9.09
C GLN A 257 -1.68 24.52 -8.03
N VAL A 258 -1.20 25.69 -7.66
CA VAL A 258 -1.75 26.51 -6.56
C VAL A 258 -3.24 26.80 -6.76
N ASP A 259 -3.68 27.02 -7.98
CA ASP A 259 -5.07 27.36 -8.31
C ASP A 259 -5.99 26.14 -8.55
N ALA A 260 -5.41 24.97 -8.81
CA ALA A 260 -6.17 23.76 -9.10
C ALA A 260 -6.68 23.01 -7.86
N GLY A 261 -6.10 23.28 -6.67
CA GLY A 261 -6.55 22.72 -5.38
C GLY A 261 -6.45 21.21 -5.30
N GLY A 262 -5.36 20.64 -5.84
CA GLY A 262 -5.12 19.19 -5.85
C GLY A 262 -4.33 18.66 -4.64
N PHE A 263 -3.75 19.54 -3.83
CA PHE A 263 -2.92 19.16 -2.70
C PHE A 263 -3.32 19.95 -1.44
N ASP A 264 -3.99 19.27 -0.51
CA ASP A 264 -4.45 19.85 0.76
C ASP A 264 -3.48 19.54 1.91
N GLY A 265 -2.59 18.54 1.75
CA GLY A 265 -1.58 18.14 2.72
C GLY A 265 -2.13 17.53 4.00
N TYR A 266 -1.38 17.72 5.07
CA TYR A 266 -1.71 17.28 6.42
C TYR A 266 -2.13 18.46 7.31
N VAL A 267 -2.84 18.18 8.40
CA VAL A 267 -3.06 19.14 9.48
C VAL A 267 -1.73 19.62 10.06
N ASP A 268 -0.74 18.74 10.13
CA ASP A 268 0.63 19.06 10.47
C ASP A 268 1.35 19.75 9.30
N LYS A 269 1.62 21.04 9.44
CA LYS A 269 2.30 21.86 8.43
C LYS A 269 3.74 21.40 8.16
N GLN A 270 4.47 20.93 9.19
CA GLN A 270 5.84 20.43 9.00
C GLN A 270 5.84 19.12 8.21
N ALA A 271 4.89 18.24 8.47
CA ALA A 271 4.71 17.03 7.68
C ALA A 271 4.33 17.32 6.23
N THR A 272 3.49 18.33 6.00
CA THR A 272 3.14 18.82 4.67
C THR A 272 4.38 19.34 3.93
N GLN A 273 5.18 20.20 4.59
CA GLN A 273 6.38 20.77 3.97
C GLN A 273 7.40 19.72 3.54
N LYS A 274 7.56 18.64 4.30
CA LYS A 274 8.45 17.52 3.94
C LYS A 274 8.01 16.77 2.68
N LYS A 275 6.76 16.93 2.27
CA LYS A 275 6.19 16.32 1.06
C LYS A 275 6.25 17.24 -0.16
N ILE A 276 6.86 18.42 -0.05
CA ILE A 276 6.96 19.39 -1.14
C ILE A 276 8.41 19.51 -1.57
N LEU A 277 8.67 19.27 -2.85
CA LEU A 277 9.90 19.64 -3.56
C LEU A 277 9.71 21.00 -4.19
N THR A 278 10.77 21.81 -4.17
CA THR A 278 10.82 23.10 -4.86
C THR A 278 11.94 23.12 -5.87
N ASN A 279 11.83 23.97 -6.87
CA ASN A 279 12.82 24.11 -7.96
C ASN A 279 13.12 22.72 -8.60
N VAL A 280 12.06 22.05 -9.06
CA VAL A 280 12.17 20.69 -9.61
C VAL A 280 12.60 20.76 -11.07
N PHE A 281 11.90 21.50 -11.92
CA PHE A 281 12.21 21.69 -13.32
C PHE A 281 12.40 23.17 -13.70
N GLU A 282 11.86 24.08 -12.87
CA GLU A 282 12.00 25.51 -13.03
C GLU A 282 12.03 26.21 -11.68
N ASN A 283 12.51 27.49 -11.65
CA ASN A 283 12.57 28.24 -10.42
C ASN A 283 11.19 28.54 -9.85
N GLY A 284 10.95 28.11 -8.60
CA GLY A 284 9.71 28.40 -7.85
C GLY A 284 8.61 27.39 -8.07
N ASP A 285 8.75 26.39 -8.94
CA ASP A 285 7.80 25.31 -9.05
C ASP A 285 7.72 24.47 -7.78
N GLN A 286 6.59 23.84 -7.55
CA GLN A 286 6.35 23.00 -6.39
C GLN A 286 5.75 21.65 -6.81
N TRP A 287 6.31 20.58 -6.26
CA TRP A 287 5.90 19.21 -6.57
C TRP A 287 5.72 18.40 -5.31
N PHE A 288 4.65 17.61 -5.28
CA PHE A 288 4.38 16.66 -4.21
C PHE A 288 5.26 15.42 -4.38
N ARG A 289 5.91 15.01 -3.29
CA ARG A 289 6.67 13.76 -3.19
C ARG A 289 5.76 12.60 -2.83
N SER A 290 5.64 11.60 -3.67
CA SER A 290 4.87 10.39 -3.31
C SER A 290 5.57 9.58 -2.21
N GLY A 291 6.88 9.51 -2.25
CA GLY A 291 7.68 8.58 -1.43
C GLY A 291 7.66 7.15 -1.98
N ASP A 292 7.24 6.97 -3.24
CA ASP A 292 7.18 5.69 -3.92
C ASP A 292 8.05 5.73 -5.19
N LEU A 293 8.76 4.64 -5.43
CA LEU A 293 9.53 4.42 -6.64
C LEU A 293 8.65 3.75 -7.68
N LEU A 294 8.53 4.39 -8.83
CA LEU A 294 7.77 3.91 -9.98
C LEU A 294 8.65 3.82 -11.22
N SER A 295 8.19 3.08 -12.22
CA SER A 295 8.68 3.17 -13.60
C SER A 295 7.52 3.41 -14.55
N CYS A 296 7.81 3.96 -15.74
CA CYS A 296 6.81 4.20 -16.77
C CYS A 296 7.29 3.59 -18.08
N ASP A 297 6.40 2.84 -18.76
CA ASP A 297 6.72 2.27 -20.06
C ASP A 297 6.43 3.26 -21.22
N LYS A 298 6.85 2.89 -22.44
CA LYS A 298 6.65 3.69 -23.66
C LYS A 298 5.18 3.97 -24.02
N ASP A 299 4.26 3.16 -23.50
CA ASP A 299 2.82 3.28 -23.75
C ASP A 299 2.11 4.08 -22.65
N GLY A 300 2.86 4.64 -21.69
CA GLY A 300 2.40 5.49 -20.60
C GLY A 300 1.78 4.73 -19.44
N TYR A 301 2.05 3.43 -19.31
CA TYR A 301 1.67 2.66 -18.13
C TYR A 301 2.72 2.81 -17.03
N TYR A 302 2.24 3.02 -15.81
CA TYR A 302 3.05 3.13 -14.60
C TYR A 302 3.03 1.84 -13.83
N TYR A 303 4.19 1.47 -13.28
CA TYR A 303 4.40 0.27 -12.48
C TYR A 303 4.99 0.64 -11.13
N PHE A 304 4.43 0.07 -10.06
CA PHE A 304 4.98 0.24 -8.71
C PHE A 304 6.20 -0.66 -8.54
N VAL A 305 7.30 -0.07 -8.10
CA VAL A 305 8.55 -0.80 -7.82
C VAL A 305 8.69 -1.05 -6.33
N ASP A 306 8.79 0.02 -5.51
CA ASP A 306 8.88 -0.10 -4.05
C ASP A 306 8.64 1.26 -3.38
N ARG A 307 8.62 1.28 -2.06
CA ARG A 307 8.64 2.51 -1.27
C ARG A 307 10.06 2.94 -0.99
N ILE A 308 10.30 4.26 -0.97
CA ILE A 308 11.62 4.83 -0.70
C ILE A 308 12.18 4.33 0.63
N GLY A 309 11.39 4.34 1.72
CA GLY A 309 11.85 3.84 3.02
C GLY A 309 11.98 2.32 3.15
N ASP A 310 11.47 1.55 2.19
CA ASP A 310 11.55 0.09 2.16
C ASP A 310 12.72 -0.41 1.32
N THR A 311 13.03 0.27 0.20
CA THR A 311 14.20 -0.02 -0.64
C THR A 311 15.48 0.20 0.15
N PHE A 312 16.41 -0.72 0.04
CA PHE A 312 17.70 -0.61 0.71
C PHE A 312 18.87 -0.81 -0.29
N ARG A 313 20.06 -0.36 0.10
CA ARG A 313 21.27 -0.56 -0.70
C ARG A 313 22.14 -1.62 -0.05
N TRP A 314 22.68 -2.52 -0.85
CA TRP A 314 23.62 -3.56 -0.44
C TRP A 314 24.70 -3.77 -1.49
N LYS A 315 25.97 -3.74 -1.07
CA LYS A 315 27.14 -3.91 -1.96
C LYS A 315 27.13 -2.95 -3.16
N GLY A 316 26.68 -1.71 -2.95
CA GLY A 316 26.63 -0.68 -4.00
C GLY A 316 25.38 -0.72 -4.88
N GLU A 317 24.48 -1.71 -4.74
CA GLU A 317 23.31 -1.90 -5.57
C GLU A 317 22.00 -1.65 -4.79
N ASN A 318 21.02 -1.08 -5.46
CA ASN A 318 19.68 -0.87 -4.88
C ASN A 318 18.87 -2.16 -4.93
N VAL A 319 18.24 -2.52 -3.81
CA VAL A 319 17.42 -3.71 -3.66
C VAL A 319 15.98 -3.32 -3.35
N ALA A 320 15.06 -3.59 -4.27
CA ALA A 320 13.64 -3.43 -4.05
C ALA A 320 13.10 -4.62 -3.24
N THR A 321 12.46 -4.34 -2.09
CA THR A 321 11.94 -5.40 -1.22
C THR A 321 10.83 -6.21 -1.90
N SER A 322 10.08 -5.58 -2.78
CA SER A 322 9.04 -6.23 -3.58
C SER A 322 9.59 -7.27 -4.56
N GLU A 323 10.73 -6.98 -5.21
CA GLU A 323 11.42 -7.90 -6.12
C GLU A 323 11.91 -9.14 -5.37
N VAL A 324 12.56 -8.93 -4.22
CA VAL A 324 13.03 -10.04 -3.39
C VAL A 324 11.86 -10.88 -2.89
N ALA A 325 10.77 -10.25 -2.41
CA ALA A 325 9.58 -10.98 -1.98
C ALA A 325 8.94 -11.79 -3.11
N HIS A 326 9.00 -11.29 -4.35
CA HIS A 326 8.51 -12.00 -5.52
C HIS A 326 9.27 -13.31 -5.79
N ALA A 327 10.58 -13.33 -5.56
CA ALA A 327 11.41 -14.52 -5.77
C ALA A 327 11.07 -15.70 -4.85
N PHE A 328 10.37 -15.47 -3.74
CA PHE A 328 9.86 -16.52 -2.86
C PHE A 328 8.59 -17.19 -3.38
N LYS A 329 7.98 -16.66 -4.44
CA LYS A 329 6.73 -17.17 -4.98
C LYS A 329 6.89 -18.60 -5.52
N GLY A 330 5.90 -19.45 -5.20
CA GLY A 330 5.85 -20.82 -5.69
C GLY A 330 6.86 -21.77 -5.02
N ILE A 331 7.61 -21.30 -4.03
CA ILE A 331 8.46 -22.15 -3.22
C ILE A 331 7.57 -22.88 -2.21
N ASP A 332 7.61 -24.20 -2.26
CA ASP A 332 6.78 -25.06 -1.41
C ASP A 332 7.02 -24.78 0.08
N GLY A 333 5.94 -24.77 0.84
CA GLY A 333 5.96 -24.51 2.28
C GLY A 333 5.96 -23.03 2.68
N ILE A 334 6.12 -22.05 1.78
CA ILE A 334 6.09 -20.61 2.09
C ILE A 334 4.70 -20.04 1.83
N GLU A 335 4.10 -19.46 2.87
CA GLU A 335 2.80 -18.79 2.78
C GLU A 335 2.89 -17.28 2.62
N GLU A 336 3.75 -16.64 3.45
CA GLU A 336 3.92 -15.20 3.45
C GLU A 336 5.39 -14.83 3.57
N VAL A 337 5.73 -13.69 2.96
CA VAL A 337 7.07 -13.12 2.99
C VAL A 337 6.99 -11.62 3.19
N ASN A 338 7.81 -11.11 4.10
CA ASN A 338 8.03 -9.68 4.29
C ASN A 338 9.53 -9.38 4.28
N VAL A 339 10.00 -8.64 3.29
CA VAL A 339 11.43 -8.35 3.10
C VAL A 339 11.77 -6.95 3.59
N TYR A 340 12.90 -6.81 4.24
CA TYR A 340 13.42 -5.55 4.77
C TYR A 340 14.95 -5.56 4.86
N GLY A 341 15.54 -4.37 4.96
CA GLY A 341 16.99 -4.22 5.11
C GLY A 341 17.42 -4.13 6.57
N VAL A 342 18.49 -4.84 6.96
CA VAL A 342 19.11 -4.78 8.29
C VAL A 342 20.58 -4.37 8.20
N VAL A 343 21.05 -3.58 9.16
CA VAL A 343 22.43 -3.13 9.21
C VAL A 343 23.32 -4.25 9.77
N ILE A 344 24.40 -4.56 9.04
CA ILE A 344 25.45 -5.47 9.51
C ILE A 344 26.73 -4.65 9.69
N PRO A 345 27.31 -4.60 10.89
CA PRO A 345 28.50 -3.80 11.16
C PRO A 345 29.67 -4.12 10.20
N GLY A 346 30.37 -3.07 9.78
CA GLY A 346 31.52 -3.20 8.89
C GLY A 346 31.19 -3.41 7.41
N ASN A 347 29.90 -3.36 7.06
CA ASN A 347 29.45 -3.40 5.67
C ASN A 347 28.75 -2.09 5.32
N ASP A 348 28.86 -1.72 4.06
CA ASP A 348 28.15 -0.56 3.52
C ASP A 348 26.73 -0.93 3.13
N GLY A 349 25.76 -0.08 3.52
CA GLY A 349 24.35 -0.31 3.27
C GLY A 349 23.66 -1.25 4.28
N LYS A 350 22.58 -1.90 3.83
CA LYS A 350 21.75 -2.82 4.60
C LYS A 350 21.65 -4.16 3.88
N ALA A 351 21.86 -5.27 4.59
CA ALA A 351 21.67 -6.60 4.04
C ALA A 351 20.18 -6.99 4.02
N GLY A 352 19.76 -7.74 3.00
CA GLY A 352 18.39 -8.24 2.91
C GLY A 352 18.08 -9.25 4.00
N MET A 353 16.94 -9.07 4.67
CA MET A 353 16.35 -10.02 5.60
C MET A 353 14.91 -10.30 5.21
N ALA A 354 14.49 -11.57 5.24
CA ALA A 354 13.13 -11.97 4.92
C ALA A 354 12.46 -12.65 6.13
N ALA A 355 11.34 -12.09 6.59
CA ALA A 355 10.45 -12.75 7.54
C ALA A 355 9.47 -13.64 6.75
N LEU A 356 9.37 -14.91 7.14
CA LEU A 356 8.62 -15.95 6.45
C LEU A 356 7.55 -16.52 7.37
N VAL A 357 6.34 -16.74 6.83
CA VAL A 357 5.34 -17.64 7.42
C VAL A 357 5.32 -18.93 6.61
N THR A 358 5.36 -20.06 7.28
CA THR A 358 5.50 -21.36 6.64
C THR A 358 4.39 -22.32 7.04
N LYS A 359 3.93 -23.15 6.10
CA LYS A 359 2.95 -24.22 6.36
C LYS A 359 3.60 -25.48 6.96
N ASN A 360 4.78 -25.79 6.46
CA ASN A 360 5.52 -27.00 6.76
C ASN A 360 6.98 -26.67 7.01
N ASP A 361 7.77 -27.68 7.34
CA ASP A 361 9.21 -27.54 7.42
C ASP A 361 9.81 -27.12 6.08
N ILE A 362 10.70 -26.13 6.11
CA ILE A 362 11.35 -25.60 4.91
C ILE A 362 12.56 -26.48 4.54
N ASN A 363 12.65 -26.84 3.28
CA ASN A 363 13.90 -27.32 2.72
C ASN A 363 14.78 -26.10 2.36
N PHE A 364 15.73 -25.77 3.23
CA PHE A 364 16.58 -24.58 3.09
C PHE A 364 17.55 -24.65 1.89
N GLU A 365 17.99 -25.83 1.49
CA GLU A 365 18.81 -26.01 0.29
C GLU A 365 17.99 -25.70 -0.98
N ASN A 366 16.78 -26.24 -1.07
CA ASN A 366 15.87 -25.95 -2.17
C ASN A 366 15.51 -24.45 -2.21
N LEU A 367 15.19 -23.87 -1.05
CA LEU A 367 14.91 -22.43 -0.94
C LEU A 367 16.09 -21.59 -1.45
N PHE A 368 17.30 -21.89 -0.96
CA PHE A 368 18.50 -21.16 -1.37
C PHE A 368 18.73 -21.22 -2.88
N ASN A 369 18.64 -22.42 -3.47
CA ASN A 369 18.87 -22.61 -4.91
C ASN A 369 17.81 -21.91 -5.77
N ASN A 370 16.54 -21.91 -5.36
CA ASN A 370 15.48 -21.18 -6.05
C ASN A 370 15.74 -19.65 -6.03
N LEU A 371 16.07 -19.10 -4.88
CA LEU A 371 16.37 -17.68 -4.74
C LEU A 371 17.61 -17.28 -5.55
N LYS A 372 18.67 -18.08 -5.48
CA LYS A 372 19.92 -17.88 -6.25
C LYS A 372 19.69 -17.92 -7.77
N GLY A 373 18.74 -18.73 -8.21
CA GLY A 373 18.35 -18.81 -9.64
C GLY A 373 17.47 -17.66 -10.11
N SER A 374 16.81 -16.95 -9.17
CA SER A 374 15.82 -15.91 -9.46
C SER A 374 16.31 -14.50 -9.17
N LEU A 375 17.30 -14.33 -8.29
CA LEU A 375 17.80 -13.03 -7.84
C LEU A 375 19.27 -12.84 -8.19
N PRO A 376 19.69 -11.61 -8.50
CA PRO A 376 21.11 -11.27 -8.52
C PRO A 376 21.71 -11.42 -7.10
N SER A 377 23.01 -11.70 -7.04
CA SER A 377 23.68 -12.04 -5.78
C SER A 377 23.56 -10.96 -4.69
N TYR A 378 23.50 -9.69 -5.06
CA TYR A 378 23.33 -8.57 -4.15
C TYR A 378 21.89 -8.48 -3.56
N ALA A 379 20.89 -8.96 -4.29
CA ALA A 379 19.49 -8.95 -3.84
C ALA A 379 19.11 -10.21 -3.05
N MET A 380 19.97 -11.23 -3.03
CA MET A 380 19.77 -12.45 -2.25
C MET A 380 19.67 -12.11 -0.77
N PRO A 381 18.57 -12.48 -0.07
CA PRO A 381 18.46 -12.21 1.36
C PRO A 381 19.53 -12.99 2.12
N LEU A 382 20.28 -12.25 2.94
CA LEU A 382 21.34 -12.83 3.77
C LEU A 382 20.77 -13.51 5.00
N LEU A 383 19.65 -13.01 5.52
CA LEU A 383 19.03 -13.46 6.75
C LEU A 383 17.57 -13.87 6.52
N LEU A 384 17.15 -14.95 7.21
CA LEU A 384 15.76 -15.35 7.28
C LEU A 384 15.28 -15.35 8.73
N ARG A 385 14.01 -15.03 8.94
CA ARG A 385 13.30 -15.11 10.21
C ARG A 385 12.00 -15.88 10.01
N VAL A 386 11.80 -17.00 10.68
CA VAL A 386 10.58 -17.78 10.56
C VAL A 386 9.61 -17.38 11.65
N LYS A 387 8.45 -16.87 11.26
CA LYS A 387 7.39 -16.38 12.15
C LYS A 387 6.15 -17.25 12.04
N LYS A 388 5.33 -17.26 13.08
CA LYS A 388 4.00 -17.89 13.06
C LYS A 388 3.00 -17.09 12.22
N GLU A 389 3.10 -15.76 12.28
CA GLU A 389 2.28 -14.81 11.55
C GLU A 389 3.06 -13.52 11.31
N ILE A 390 2.74 -12.80 10.24
CA ILE A 390 3.26 -11.47 9.96
C ILE A 390 2.17 -10.46 10.34
N GLU A 391 2.52 -9.50 11.20
CA GLU A 391 1.59 -8.46 11.60
C GLU A 391 1.21 -7.58 10.43
N ILE A 392 -0.09 -7.33 10.31
CA ILE A 392 -0.67 -6.43 9.32
C ILE A 392 -1.35 -5.24 9.98
N THR A 393 -1.41 -4.13 9.28
CA THR A 393 -2.21 -2.96 9.68
C THR A 393 -3.69 -3.25 9.47
N GLY A 394 -4.58 -2.41 10.01
CA GLY A 394 -6.02 -2.47 9.73
C GLY A 394 -6.36 -2.30 8.23
N THR A 395 -5.40 -1.89 7.42
CA THR A 395 -5.48 -1.77 5.95
C THR A 395 -4.74 -2.90 5.23
N PHE A 396 -4.46 -4.01 5.89
CA PHE A 396 -3.81 -5.21 5.36
C PHE A 396 -2.39 -4.97 4.79
N LYS A 397 -1.66 -3.96 5.31
CA LYS A 397 -0.25 -3.74 4.95
C LYS A 397 0.65 -4.39 5.99
N HIS A 398 1.70 -5.08 5.56
CA HIS A 398 2.70 -5.65 6.46
C HIS A 398 3.42 -4.55 7.24
N LYS A 399 3.58 -4.75 8.54
CA LYS A 399 4.36 -3.87 9.40
C LYS A 399 5.84 -4.25 9.30
N LYS A 400 6.65 -3.38 8.68
CA LYS A 400 8.09 -3.59 8.55
C LYS A 400 8.89 -2.92 9.67
N VAL A 401 8.41 -1.79 10.18
CA VAL A 401 9.12 -0.96 11.17
C VAL A 401 9.50 -1.76 12.41
N ASP A 402 8.60 -2.55 12.94
CA ASP A 402 8.84 -3.36 14.13
C ASP A 402 9.89 -4.45 13.84
N LEU A 403 9.81 -5.11 12.68
CA LEU A 403 10.77 -6.13 12.26
C LEU A 403 12.20 -5.57 12.10
N VAL A 404 12.32 -4.38 11.49
CA VAL A 404 13.61 -3.69 11.33
C VAL A 404 14.19 -3.31 12.69
N LYS A 405 13.35 -2.80 13.62
CA LYS A 405 13.76 -2.39 14.96
C LYS A 405 14.19 -3.57 15.84
N GLU A 406 13.49 -4.70 15.75
CA GLU A 406 13.81 -5.92 16.46
C GLU A 406 15.13 -6.54 15.98
N GLY A 407 15.49 -6.33 14.70
CA GLY A 407 16.73 -6.82 14.13
C GLY A 407 16.81 -8.36 14.07
N PHE A 408 18.01 -8.88 14.30
CA PHE A 408 18.30 -10.31 14.16
C PHE A 408 19.22 -10.87 15.26
N ASN A 409 19.24 -10.28 16.45
CA ASN A 409 19.96 -10.79 17.59
C ASN A 409 19.22 -12.01 18.18
N PRO A 410 19.79 -13.24 18.15
CA PRO A 410 19.12 -14.44 18.65
C PRO A 410 18.87 -14.46 20.16
N GLU A 411 19.48 -13.53 20.93
CA GLU A 411 19.21 -13.37 22.36
C GLU A 411 17.99 -12.47 22.63
N GLU A 412 17.61 -11.62 21.65
CA GLU A 412 16.51 -10.66 21.77
C GLU A 412 15.29 -11.10 20.95
N VAL A 413 15.52 -11.83 19.85
CA VAL A 413 14.47 -12.31 18.94
C VAL A 413 14.18 -13.77 19.24
N SER A 414 12.94 -14.08 19.65
CA SER A 414 12.51 -15.44 19.97
C SER A 414 12.24 -16.33 18.75
N ASP A 415 12.00 -15.71 17.59
CA ASP A 415 11.73 -16.45 16.36
C ASP A 415 13.00 -17.12 15.81
N PRO A 416 12.90 -18.29 15.17
CA PRO A 416 14.04 -18.94 14.52
C PRO A 416 14.67 -18.03 13.45
N LEU A 417 15.99 -17.84 13.55
CA LEU A 417 16.80 -17.04 12.65
C LEU A 417 17.77 -17.94 11.87
N TYR A 418 18.01 -17.58 10.61
CA TYR A 418 18.93 -18.33 9.75
C TYR A 418 19.81 -17.35 8.95
N LEU A 419 21.02 -17.78 8.66
CA LEU A 419 22.02 -17.08 7.85
C LEU A 419 22.29 -17.86 6.57
N ALA A 420 22.42 -17.16 5.44
CA ALA A 420 22.81 -17.75 4.17
C ALA A 420 24.23 -18.31 4.24
N ASP A 421 24.38 -19.57 3.89
CA ASP A 421 25.66 -20.25 3.73
C ASP A 421 25.92 -20.48 2.25
N ASN A 422 26.69 -19.56 1.66
CA ASN A 422 27.00 -19.58 0.23
C ASN A 422 27.84 -20.78 -0.18
N ASP A 423 28.72 -21.28 0.72
CA ASP A 423 29.62 -22.40 0.45
C ASP A 423 28.85 -23.72 0.34
N ASN A 424 27.85 -23.90 1.18
CA ASN A 424 27.00 -25.10 1.19
C ASN A 424 25.66 -24.91 0.46
N SER A 425 25.40 -23.75 -0.12
CA SER A 425 24.18 -23.42 -0.86
C SER A 425 22.90 -23.70 -0.04
N THR A 426 22.85 -23.21 1.20
CA THR A 426 21.73 -23.40 2.12
C THR A 426 21.61 -22.25 3.10
N PHE A 427 20.60 -22.29 3.96
CA PHE A 427 20.49 -21.41 5.13
C PHE A 427 20.75 -22.25 6.40
N ILE A 428 21.65 -21.77 7.26
CA ILE A 428 22.00 -22.39 8.52
C ILE A 428 21.43 -21.62 9.70
N LYS A 429 21.10 -22.31 10.79
CA LYS A 429 20.53 -21.67 11.98
C LYS A 429 21.52 -20.63 12.55
N LEU A 430 21.03 -19.40 12.75
CA LEU A 430 21.80 -18.34 13.38
C LEU A 430 21.68 -18.47 14.90
N ASP A 431 22.67 -19.06 15.51
CA ASP A 431 22.84 -19.09 16.96
C ASP A 431 23.69 -17.92 17.48
N THR A 432 23.80 -17.76 18.79
CA THR A 432 24.59 -16.68 19.43
C THR A 432 26.05 -16.68 18.98
N ASN A 433 26.68 -17.86 18.78
CA ASN A 433 28.07 -17.95 18.36
C ASN A 433 28.25 -17.46 16.91
N LEU A 434 27.37 -17.90 15.99
CA LEU A 434 27.41 -17.50 14.61
C LEU A 434 27.05 -15.98 14.46
N TYR A 435 26.11 -15.51 15.27
CA TYR A 435 25.78 -14.07 15.37
C TYR A 435 27.00 -13.25 15.79
N GLN A 436 27.71 -13.67 16.87
CA GLN A 436 28.92 -12.98 17.33
C GLN A 436 30.03 -12.97 16.27
N LYS A 437 30.19 -14.07 15.52
CA LYS A 437 31.14 -14.11 14.40
C LYS A 437 30.76 -13.11 13.28
N LEU A 438 29.45 -13.01 12.96
CA LEU A 438 28.93 -12.08 11.99
C LEU A 438 29.17 -10.62 12.41
N MET A 439 28.79 -10.29 13.65
CA MET A 439 28.94 -8.94 14.20
C MET A 439 30.41 -8.52 14.35
N ASN A 440 31.32 -9.45 14.58
CA ASN A 440 32.76 -9.21 14.64
C ASN A 440 33.47 -9.34 13.30
N GLN A 441 32.74 -9.38 12.18
CA GLN A 441 33.28 -9.44 10.82
C GLN A 441 34.21 -10.67 10.57
N LYS A 442 33.96 -11.78 11.27
CA LYS A 442 34.72 -13.03 11.11
C LYS A 442 34.13 -13.98 10.08
N ILE A 443 33.06 -13.56 9.39
CA ILE A 443 32.38 -14.28 8.32
C ILE A 443 32.47 -13.41 7.07
N ARG A 444 32.87 -14.01 5.95
CA ARG A 444 32.82 -13.34 4.64
C ARG A 444 31.39 -13.43 4.11
N LEU A 445 30.81 -12.29 3.78
CA LEU A 445 29.45 -12.16 3.24
C LEU A 445 29.44 -12.04 1.71
#